data_683d605e2dbf18d1bbb55de9dc3fb0d8
#
_entry.id   683d605e2dbf18d1bbb55de9dc3fb0d8
#
_cell.length_a   1.000
_cell.length_b   1.000
_cell.length_c   1.000
_cell.angle_alpha   90.00
_cell.angle_beta   90.00
_cell.angle_gamma   90.00
#
_symmetry.space_group_name_H-M   'P 1'
#
loop_
_entity.id
_entity.type
_entity.pdbx_description
1 polymer ?
#
loop_
_entity_poly.entity_id
_entity_poly.type
_entity_poly.pdbx_seq_one_letter_code
_entity_poly.pdbx_strand_id
1 'polypeptide(L)'
;ESALGLECAGHLSRSALAGFKEAGSPPVVSTEEVNTESGVVLISSRVVLTAPVDAIREGPSRIEVAGVTVGWVIPPGGDTPSDLWLRDPATAPRDGESLSWEGALLAHPWDLVEHNPDAISADIAALGATSPAPLGIVMIGDGGLSIAESAVIEPGVVLDTRAGPIRLADSVRVEGPARLVGPLAVGEGTILLGGSIGGSSIGRDCKVRG
;
A
#
# COMPACT_ATOMS: atom_id res chain seq x y z
N GLU A 1 -4.64 0.47 4.67
CA GLU A 1 -6.02 0.05 5.06
C GLU A 1 -6.14 -1.47 5.13
N SER A 2 -5.70 -2.21 4.10
CA SER A 2 -5.84 -3.67 4.05
C SER A 2 -5.15 -4.39 5.21
N ALA A 3 -3.96 -3.97 5.62
CA ALA A 3 -3.22 -4.60 6.71
C ALA A 3 -3.79 -4.30 8.10
N LEU A 4 -4.46 -3.16 8.27
CA LEU A 4 -5.03 -2.74 9.55
C LEU A 4 -6.50 -3.15 9.69
N GLY A 5 -7.21 -3.40 8.58
CA GLY A 5 -8.66 -3.58 8.58
C GLY A 5 -9.44 -2.35 9.06
N LEU A 6 -8.80 -1.18 9.07
CA LEU A 6 -9.36 0.10 9.50
C LEU A 6 -9.42 1.07 8.33
N GLU A 7 -10.43 1.95 8.35
CA GLU A 7 -10.56 3.03 7.38
C GLU A 7 -9.65 4.21 7.77
N CYS A 8 -8.98 4.83 6.79
CA CYS A 8 -8.19 6.04 7.01
C CYS A 8 -9.12 7.25 7.18
N ALA A 9 -9.26 7.74 8.41
CA ALA A 9 -10.11 8.86 8.73
C ALA A 9 -9.47 10.23 8.41
N GLY A 10 -8.15 10.31 8.32
CA GLY A 10 -7.44 11.55 8.04
C GLY A 10 -5.94 11.39 7.99
N HIS A 11 -5.29 12.38 7.43
CA HIS A 11 -3.84 12.52 7.41
C HIS A 11 -3.41 13.57 8.43
N LEU A 12 -2.77 13.13 9.51
CA LEU A 12 -2.20 14.04 10.48
C LEU A 12 -0.91 14.64 9.95
N SER A 13 -0.85 15.94 9.83
CA SER A 13 0.28 16.64 9.22
C SER A 13 0.75 17.85 10.04
N ARG A 14 1.99 18.25 9.76
CA ARG A 14 2.52 19.52 10.25
C ARG A 14 1.75 20.68 9.63
N SER A 15 1.69 21.79 10.33
CA SER A 15 0.99 23.03 9.92
C SER A 15 1.31 23.51 8.48
N ALA A 16 2.49 23.17 7.94
CA ALA A 16 2.88 23.53 6.57
C ALA A 16 2.01 22.90 5.47
N LEU A 17 1.32 21.80 5.77
CA LEU A 17 0.41 21.13 4.84
C LEU A 17 -1.06 21.38 5.20
N ALA A 18 -1.34 22.23 6.19
CA ALA A 18 -2.69 22.63 6.52
C ALA A 18 -3.37 23.26 5.29
N GLY A 19 -4.54 22.70 4.94
CA GLY A 19 -5.28 23.13 3.76
C GLY A 19 -4.93 22.42 2.44
N PHE A 20 -3.96 21.48 2.44
CA PHE A 20 -3.77 20.59 1.30
C PHE A 20 -5.02 19.71 1.14
N LYS A 21 -5.53 19.65 -0.09
CA LYS A 21 -6.71 18.84 -0.43
C LYS A 21 -6.44 18.11 -1.74
N GLU A 22 -6.68 16.82 -1.72
CA GLU A 22 -6.67 15.97 -2.90
C GLU A 22 -8.03 15.30 -3.07
N ALA A 23 -8.55 15.27 -4.29
CA ALA A 23 -9.85 14.70 -4.56
C ALA A 23 -9.84 13.18 -4.24
N GLY A 24 -10.79 12.73 -3.41
CA GLY A 24 -10.90 11.33 -3.03
C GLY A 24 -9.96 10.89 -1.90
N SER A 25 -9.11 11.77 -1.38
CA SER A 25 -8.27 11.49 -0.22
C SER A 25 -8.93 11.94 1.09
N PRO A 26 -8.66 11.25 2.21
CA PRO A 26 -9.05 11.71 3.53
C PRO A 26 -8.50 13.12 3.84
N PRO A 27 -9.16 13.91 4.71
CA PRO A 27 -8.73 15.27 5.01
C PRO A 27 -7.37 15.29 5.71
N VAL A 28 -6.64 16.38 5.53
CA VAL A 28 -5.48 16.71 6.37
C VAL A 28 -5.99 17.42 7.61
N VAL A 29 -5.67 16.87 8.78
CA VAL A 29 -6.14 17.36 10.09
C VAL A 29 -4.95 17.75 10.97
N SER A 30 -5.19 18.64 11.93
CA SER A 30 -4.26 18.94 13.02
C SER A 30 -4.42 17.96 14.19
N THR A 31 -3.49 17.98 15.14
CA THR A 31 -3.57 17.16 16.35
C THR A 31 -4.82 17.46 17.18
N GLU A 32 -5.28 18.69 17.18
CA GLU A 32 -6.47 19.15 17.93
C GLU A 32 -7.78 18.68 17.29
N GLU A 33 -7.75 18.36 16.00
CA GLU A 33 -8.93 17.90 15.23
C GLU A 33 -9.08 16.38 15.21
N VAL A 34 -8.13 15.64 15.79
CA VAL A 34 -8.23 14.17 15.86
C VAL A 34 -9.36 13.77 16.79
N ASN A 35 -10.38 13.08 16.27
CA ASN A 35 -11.46 12.54 17.07
C ASN A 35 -11.05 11.20 17.70
N THR A 36 -10.96 11.14 19.02
CA THR A 36 -10.60 9.94 19.78
C THR A 36 -11.81 9.26 20.43
N GLU A 37 -13.04 9.70 20.21
CA GLU A 37 -14.24 9.14 20.87
C GLU A 37 -14.40 7.63 20.67
N SER A 38 -14.06 7.13 19.48
CA SER A 38 -14.12 5.69 19.16
C SER A 38 -12.76 5.00 19.25
N GLY A 39 -11.74 5.71 19.74
CA GLY A 39 -10.36 5.29 19.65
C GLY A 39 -9.77 5.50 18.25
N VAL A 40 -8.46 5.61 18.16
CA VAL A 40 -7.74 5.86 16.90
C VAL A 40 -6.39 5.17 16.88
N VAL A 41 -5.98 4.69 15.72
CA VAL A 41 -4.62 4.24 15.45
C VAL A 41 -3.91 5.31 14.64
N LEU A 42 -2.85 5.86 15.22
CA LEU A 42 -1.95 6.79 14.55
C LEU A 42 -0.72 6.02 14.09
N ILE A 43 -0.41 6.09 12.81
CA ILE A 43 0.76 5.42 12.24
C ILE A 43 1.52 6.37 11.31
N SER A 44 2.84 6.30 11.37
CA SER A 44 3.70 7.05 10.46
C SER A 44 3.49 6.61 9.02
N SER A 45 3.35 7.57 8.09
CA SER A 45 3.31 7.29 6.65
C SER A 45 4.61 6.70 6.09
N ARG A 46 5.66 6.60 6.91
CA ARG A 46 6.95 5.98 6.58
C ARG A 46 6.98 4.47 6.85
N VAL A 47 5.87 3.88 7.26
CA VAL A 47 5.79 2.44 7.56
C VAL A 47 5.07 1.72 6.43
N VAL A 48 5.68 0.66 5.95
CA VAL A 48 5.04 -0.35 5.10
C VAL A 48 4.86 -1.60 5.94
N LEU A 49 3.61 -1.94 6.27
CA LEU A 49 3.29 -3.16 7.01
C LEU A 49 3.35 -4.36 6.06
N THR A 50 3.99 -5.44 6.49
CA THR A 50 4.15 -6.66 5.68
C THR A 50 3.25 -7.80 6.14
N ALA A 51 2.55 -7.62 7.28
CA ALA A 51 1.57 -8.58 7.78
C ALA A 51 0.32 -7.84 8.29
N PRO A 52 -0.86 -8.50 8.27
CA PRO A 52 -2.04 -8.00 8.95
C PRO A 52 -1.77 -7.87 10.44
N VAL A 53 -2.28 -6.81 11.06
CA VAL A 53 -2.08 -6.53 12.48
C VAL A 53 -3.42 -6.41 13.19
N ASP A 54 -3.47 -6.86 14.43
CA ASP A 54 -4.58 -6.59 15.32
C ASP A 54 -4.32 -5.25 16.03
N ALA A 55 -5.03 -4.23 15.56
CA ALA A 55 -4.89 -2.86 16.05
C ALA A 55 -5.84 -2.52 17.22
N ILE A 56 -6.79 -3.41 17.54
CA ILE A 56 -7.78 -3.16 18.58
C ILE A 56 -7.21 -3.56 19.94
N ARG A 57 -7.02 -2.59 20.83
CA ARG A 57 -6.52 -2.77 22.19
C ARG A 57 -7.34 -1.95 23.18
N GLU A 58 -7.45 -2.42 24.41
CA GLU A 58 -8.22 -1.75 25.46
C GLU A 58 -7.46 -0.57 26.10
N GLY A 59 -6.16 -0.48 25.92
CA GLY A 59 -5.30 0.54 26.54
C GLY A 59 -4.41 1.27 25.54
N PRO A 60 -3.80 2.39 25.97
CA PRO A 60 -2.85 3.10 25.15
C PRO A 60 -1.63 2.23 24.88
N SER A 61 -1.22 2.14 23.63
CA SER A 61 -0.10 1.31 23.22
C SER A 61 0.78 2.03 22.23
N ARG A 62 2.08 1.79 22.33
CA ARG A 62 3.07 2.29 21.39
C ARG A 62 3.31 1.24 20.30
N ILE A 63 3.31 1.64 19.05
CA ILE A 63 3.59 0.77 17.90
C ILE A 63 5.05 0.91 17.52
N GLU A 64 5.73 -0.21 17.41
CA GLU A 64 7.14 -0.27 17.00
C GLU A 64 7.32 -1.16 15.78
N VAL A 65 8.13 -0.70 14.84
CA VAL A 65 8.61 -1.48 13.68
C VAL A 65 10.14 -1.42 13.71
N ALA A 66 10.80 -2.58 13.68
CA ALA A 66 12.25 -2.69 13.76
C ALA A 66 12.85 -1.94 14.99
N GLY A 67 12.14 -1.93 16.12
CA GLY A 67 12.57 -1.25 17.35
C GLY A 67 12.44 0.28 17.34
N VAL A 68 11.81 0.84 16.32
CA VAL A 68 11.54 2.29 16.21
C VAL A 68 10.05 2.53 16.46
N THR A 69 9.73 3.50 17.32
CA THR A 69 8.34 3.93 17.52
C THR A 69 7.82 4.59 16.25
N VAL A 70 6.73 4.05 15.70
CA VAL A 70 6.14 4.47 14.44
C VAL A 70 4.69 4.91 14.57
N GLY A 71 4.10 4.75 15.75
CA GLY A 71 2.71 5.12 15.97
C GLY A 71 2.20 4.80 17.37
N TRP A 72 0.92 4.99 17.53
CA TRP A 72 0.21 4.76 18.81
C TRP A 72 -1.21 4.26 18.57
N VAL A 73 -1.66 3.38 19.45
CA VAL A 73 -3.08 3.09 19.64
C VAL A 73 -3.58 3.98 20.77
N ILE A 74 -4.56 4.82 20.48
CA ILE A 74 -5.22 5.70 21.44
C ILE A 74 -6.59 5.10 21.72
N PRO A 75 -6.88 4.74 22.98
CA PRO A 75 -8.18 4.19 23.33
C PRO A 75 -9.27 5.25 23.23
N PRO A 76 -10.55 4.85 23.25
CA PRO A 76 -11.68 5.79 23.28
C PRO A 76 -11.54 6.85 24.38
N GLY A 77 -11.63 8.13 23.99
CA GLY A 77 -11.49 9.27 24.89
C GLY A 77 -10.06 9.52 25.40
N GLY A 78 -9.05 8.82 24.85
CA GLY A 78 -7.64 9.05 25.18
C GLY A 78 -7.11 10.38 24.64
N ASP A 79 -6.00 10.84 25.21
CA ASP A 79 -5.35 12.09 24.82
C ASP A 79 -4.75 11.99 23.42
N THR A 80 -4.91 13.06 22.65
CA THR A 80 -4.27 13.20 21.33
C THR A 80 -2.77 13.43 21.48
N PRO A 81 -1.96 12.95 20.52
CA PRO A 81 -0.54 13.21 20.52
C PRO A 81 -0.27 14.71 20.32
N SER A 82 0.78 15.21 20.95
CA SER A 82 1.19 16.60 20.72
C SER A 82 1.95 16.73 19.39
N ASP A 83 1.94 17.93 18.82
CA ASP A 83 2.77 18.27 17.64
C ASP A 83 4.25 17.93 17.83
N LEU A 84 4.72 17.90 19.07
CA LEU A 84 6.10 17.55 19.38
C LEU A 84 6.41 16.09 19.02
N TRP A 85 5.46 15.16 19.24
CA TRP A 85 5.64 13.75 18.88
C TRP A 85 5.75 13.55 17.37
N LEU A 86 5.01 14.34 16.61
CA LEU A 86 5.05 14.30 15.14
C LEU A 86 6.39 14.80 14.59
N ARG A 87 7.04 15.70 15.32
CA ARG A 87 8.36 16.26 14.94
C ARG A 87 9.50 15.37 15.37
N ASP A 88 9.40 14.83 16.58
CA ASP A 88 10.41 13.98 17.21
C ASP A 88 9.71 12.87 18.01
N PRO A 89 9.50 11.69 17.39
CA PRO A 89 8.88 10.55 18.06
C PRO A 89 9.59 10.09 19.34
N ALA A 90 10.88 10.46 19.53
CA ALA A 90 11.60 10.15 20.75
C ALA A 90 11.08 10.90 21.99
N THR A 91 10.32 11.98 21.78
CA THR A 91 9.66 12.76 22.84
C THR A 91 8.31 12.22 23.26
N ALA A 92 7.77 11.24 22.53
CA ALA A 92 6.50 10.61 22.88
C ALA A 92 6.57 9.93 24.24
N PRO A 93 5.46 9.91 25.00
CA PRO A 93 5.38 9.12 26.21
C PRO A 93 5.77 7.67 25.94
N ARG A 94 6.59 7.12 26.83
CA ARG A 94 6.97 5.71 26.78
C ARG A 94 6.05 4.83 27.63
N ASP A 95 5.06 5.44 28.23
CA ASP A 95 4.05 4.76 29.04
C ASP A 95 3.12 3.94 28.13
N GLY A 96 2.71 2.79 28.61
CA GLY A 96 1.88 1.85 27.87
C GLY A 96 2.63 0.65 27.29
N GLU A 97 1.86 -0.30 26.78
CA GLU A 97 2.37 -1.52 26.16
C GLU A 97 3.08 -1.19 24.83
N SER A 98 4.18 -1.88 24.54
CA SER A 98 4.82 -1.81 23.24
C SER A 98 4.33 -2.94 22.36
N LEU A 99 3.78 -2.59 21.20
CA LEU A 99 3.31 -3.52 20.16
C LEU A 99 4.35 -3.58 19.07
N SER A 100 5.00 -4.73 18.89
CA SER A 100 5.93 -4.93 17.79
C SER A 100 5.17 -5.42 16.55
N TRP A 101 5.17 -4.63 15.48
CA TRP A 101 4.56 -4.97 14.21
C TRP A 101 5.61 -5.29 13.15
N GLU A 102 5.27 -6.20 12.25
CA GLU A 102 6.12 -6.55 11.13
C GLU A 102 5.96 -5.54 9.98
N GLY A 103 7.10 -5.03 9.51
CA GLY A 103 7.11 -4.03 8.44
C GLY A 103 8.48 -3.45 8.18
N ALA A 104 8.54 -2.58 7.17
CA ALA A 104 9.72 -1.79 6.82
C ALA A 104 9.50 -0.32 7.16
N LEU A 105 10.55 0.34 7.65
CA LEU A 105 10.57 1.77 7.88
C LEU A 105 11.30 2.47 6.73
N LEU A 106 10.59 3.29 6.00
CA LEU A 106 11.14 4.08 4.89
C LEU A 106 11.99 5.24 5.46
N ALA A 107 13.29 5.21 5.22
CA ALA A 107 14.21 6.28 5.60
C ALA A 107 14.22 7.39 4.56
N HIS A 108 14.04 7.03 3.29
CA HIS A 108 14.15 7.92 2.15
C HIS A 108 12.99 7.70 1.16
N PRO A 109 12.65 8.68 0.32
CA PRO A 109 11.59 8.53 -0.68
C PRO A 109 11.84 7.40 -1.70
N TRP A 110 13.08 7.09 -2.02
CA TRP A 110 13.42 6.01 -2.96
C TRP A 110 13.24 4.61 -2.37
N ASP A 111 13.16 4.47 -1.07
CA ASP A 111 12.83 3.18 -0.41
C ASP A 111 11.46 2.68 -0.86
N LEU A 112 10.53 3.60 -1.22
CA LEU A 112 9.24 3.25 -1.84
C LEU A 112 9.42 2.46 -3.14
N VAL A 113 10.43 2.81 -3.94
CA VAL A 113 10.73 2.13 -5.20
C VAL A 113 11.42 0.79 -4.93
N GLU A 114 12.34 0.75 -3.96
CA GLU A 114 13.08 -0.47 -3.60
C GLU A 114 12.17 -1.53 -3.00
N HIS A 115 11.21 -1.15 -2.14
CA HIS A 115 10.27 -2.08 -1.52
C HIS A 115 9.03 -2.41 -2.38
N ASN A 116 8.82 -1.69 -3.50
CA ASN A 116 7.63 -1.86 -4.33
C ASN A 116 7.46 -3.29 -4.89
N PRO A 117 8.50 -3.99 -5.39
CA PRO A 117 8.34 -5.35 -5.89
C PRO A 117 7.84 -6.34 -4.83
N ASP A 118 8.37 -6.26 -3.62
CA ASP A 118 7.96 -7.13 -2.52
C ASP A 118 6.54 -6.81 -2.05
N ALA A 119 6.19 -5.53 -1.97
CA ALA A 119 4.85 -5.08 -1.63
C ALA A 119 3.81 -5.56 -2.66
N ILE A 120 4.08 -5.43 -3.97
CA ILE A 120 3.21 -5.94 -5.03
C ILE A 120 2.99 -7.45 -4.88
N SER A 121 4.06 -8.20 -4.62
CA SER A 121 4.00 -9.66 -4.47
C SER A 121 3.16 -10.06 -3.26
N ALA A 122 3.34 -9.38 -2.13
CA ALA A 122 2.56 -9.61 -0.91
C ALA A 122 1.07 -9.24 -1.10
N ASP A 123 0.78 -8.12 -1.73
CA ASP A 123 -0.59 -7.66 -1.99
C ASP A 123 -1.34 -8.64 -2.92
N ILE A 124 -0.69 -9.11 -3.99
CA ILE A 124 -1.29 -10.08 -4.91
C ILE A 124 -1.53 -11.42 -4.19
N ALA A 125 -0.60 -11.87 -3.35
CA ALA A 125 -0.76 -13.08 -2.55
C ALA A 125 -1.93 -12.96 -1.55
N ALA A 126 -2.08 -11.81 -0.89
CA ALA A 126 -3.16 -11.55 0.06
C ALA A 126 -4.56 -11.57 -0.59
N LEU A 127 -4.66 -11.23 -1.88
CA LEU A 127 -5.92 -11.31 -2.63
C LEU A 127 -6.37 -12.75 -2.90
N GLY A 128 -5.46 -13.72 -2.79
CA GLY A 128 -5.78 -15.15 -2.96
C GLY A 128 -6.31 -15.55 -4.35
N ALA A 129 -6.41 -14.59 -5.27
CA ALA A 129 -6.95 -14.82 -6.61
C ALA A 129 -5.84 -15.34 -7.53
N THR A 130 -6.05 -16.55 -8.07
CA THR A 130 -5.21 -17.12 -9.12
C THR A 130 -6.03 -17.29 -10.38
N SER A 131 -5.51 -16.81 -11.51
CA SER A 131 -6.13 -16.97 -12.81
C SER A 131 -5.34 -17.95 -13.66
N PRO A 132 -6.00 -18.78 -14.48
CA PRO A 132 -5.29 -19.55 -15.49
C PRO A 132 -4.68 -18.61 -16.54
N ALA A 133 -3.64 -19.08 -17.22
CA ALA A 133 -3.08 -18.33 -18.35
C ALA A 133 -4.16 -18.17 -19.44
N PRO A 134 -4.35 -16.95 -19.98
CA PRO A 134 -5.32 -16.75 -21.05
C PRO A 134 -4.95 -17.53 -22.30
N LEU A 135 -5.97 -18.03 -23.02
CA LEU A 135 -5.75 -18.80 -24.24
C LEU A 135 -4.98 -17.99 -25.29
N GLY A 136 -3.92 -18.61 -25.86
CA GLY A 136 -3.12 -17.99 -26.90
C GLY A 136 -2.10 -16.97 -26.42
N ILE A 137 -1.98 -16.74 -25.12
CA ILE A 137 -0.95 -15.87 -24.53
C ILE A 137 0.23 -16.72 -24.06
N VAL A 138 1.43 -16.26 -24.37
CA VAL A 138 2.67 -16.93 -23.95
C VAL A 138 2.97 -16.59 -22.50
N MET A 139 3.06 -17.61 -21.66
CA MET A 139 3.46 -17.48 -20.26
C MET A 139 4.87 -18.04 -20.04
N ILE A 140 5.68 -17.33 -19.28
CA ILE A 140 7.02 -17.73 -18.85
C ILE A 140 7.08 -17.68 -17.33
N GLY A 141 7.39 -18.81 -16.69
CA GLY A 141 7.45 -18.92 -15.23
C GLY A 141 6.11 -19.36 -14.61
N ASP A 142 6.10 -19.47 -13.29
CA ASP A 142 5.03 -20.00 -12.46
C ASP A 142 4.66 -19.07 -11.27
N GLY A 143 5.10 -17.82 -11.34
CA GLY A 143 4.96 -16.83 -10.26
C GLY A 143 3.53 -16.33 -9.99
N GLY A 144 2.53 -16.89 -10.64
CA GLY A 144 1.12 -16.57 -10.41
C GLY A 144 0.57 -15.43 -11.27
N LEU A 145 -0.71 -15.52 -11.56
CA LEU A 145 -1.49 -14.52 -12.28
C LEU A 145 -2.77 -14.19 -11.51
N SER A 146 -3.14 -12.93 -11.48
CA SER A 146 -4.44 -12.43 -11.03
C SER A 146 -4.99 -11.51 -12.12
N ILE A 147 -5.80 -12.07 -13.02
CA ILE A 147 -6.33 -11.35 -14.19
C ILE A 147 -7.84 -11.28 -14.04
N ALA A 148 -8.39 -10.06 -14.02
CA ALA A 148 -9.82 -9.85 -13.99
C ALA A 148 -10.48 -10.36 -15.29
N GLU A 149 -11.71 -10.87 -15.19
CA GLU A 149 -12.46 -11.40 -16.34
C GLU A 149 -12.69 -10.35 -17.43
N SER A 150 -12.80 -9.09 -17.04
CA SER A 150 -12.99 -7.94 -17.95
C SER A 150 -11.70 -7.42 -18.58
N ALA A 151 -10.53 -7.96 -18.19
CA ALA A 151 -9.26 -7.55 -18.77
C ALA A 151 -9.10 -8.12 -20.19
N VAL A 152 -8.56 -7.31 -21.10
CA VAL A 152 -8.36 -7.67 -22.50
C VAL A 152 -6.86 -7.70 -22.80
N ILE A 153 -6.35 -8.84 -23.25
CA ILE A 153 -4.95 -9.03 -23.63
C ILE A 153 -4.90 -9.41 -25.10
N GLU A 154 -4.24 -8.57 -25.89
CA GLU A 154 -4.10 -8.78 -27.35
C GLU A 154 -3.07 -9.87 -27.67
N PRO A 155 -3.16 -10.49 -28.86
CA PRO A 155 -2.15 -11.44 -29.34
C PRO A 155 -0.74 -10.81 -29.40
N GLY A 156 0.28 -11.65 -29.12
CA GLY A 156 1.68 -11.19 -29.10
C GLY A 156 2.15 -10.65 -27.77
N VAL A 157 1.30 -10.71 -26.74
CA VAL A 157 1.69 -10.40 -25.36
C VAL A 157 2.38 -11.63 -24.73
N VAL A 158 3.45 -11.37 -23.99
CA VAL A 158 4.17 -12.35 -23.18
C VAL A 158 4.03 -11.97 -21.70
N LEU A 159 3.58 -12.91 -20.87
CA LEU A 159 3.52 -12.75 -19.42
C LEU A 159 4.70 -13.48 -18.79
N ASP A 160 5.65 -12.75 -18.24
CA ASP A 160 6.86 -13.29 -17.60
C ASP A 160 6.76 -13.16 -16.08
N THR A 161 6.40 -14.27 -15.42
CA THR A 161 6.21 -14.33 -13.98
C THR A 161 7.39 -14.91 -13.21
N ARG A 162 8.56 -15.06 -13.84
CA ARG A 162 9.76 -15.63 -13.19
C ARG A 162 10.26 -14.82 -12.00
N ALA A 163 10.10 -13.48 -12.06
CA ALA A 163 10.53 -12.60 -10.99
C ALA A 163 9.42 -12.26 -9.98
N GLY A 164 8.18 -12.68 -10.24
CA GLY A 164 7.04 -12.45 -9.36
C GLY A 164 5.69 -12.48 -10.09
N PRO A 165 4.60 -12.30 -9.37
CA PRO A 165 3.24 -12.39 -9.92
C PRO A 165 2.87 -11.17 -10.77
N ILE A 166 1.85 -11.36 -11.63
CA ILE A 166 1.26 -10.28 -12.43
C ILE A 166 -0.22 -10.15 -12.09
N ARG A 167 -0.67 -8.93 -11.79
CA ARG A 167 -2.07 -8.58 -11.61
C ARG A 167 -2.52 -7.59 -12.67
N LEU A 168 -3.63 -7.92 -13.33
CA LEU A 168 -4.38 -7.02 -14.20
C LEU A 168 -5.79 -6.85 -13.63
N ALA A 169 -6.13 -5.64 -13.20
CA ALA A 169 -7.44 -5.31 -12.65
C ALA A 169 -8.52 -5.23 -13.75
N ASP A 170 -9.75 -4.89 -13.34
CA ASP A 170 -10.88 -4.77 -14.25
C ASP A 170 -10.64 -3.78 -15.38
N SER A 171 -11.14 -4.12 -16.56
CA SER A 171 -11.09 -3.25 -17.75
C SER A 171 -9.67 -2.85 -18.19
N VAL A 172 -8.63 -3.51 -17.68
CA VAL A 172 -7.26 -3.32 -18.18
C VAL A 172 -7.16 -3.83 -19.60
N ARG A 173 -6.51 -3.03 -20.47
CA ARG A 173 -6.23 -3.40 -21.86
C ARG A 173 -4.72 -3.45 -22.10
N VAL A 174 -4.25 -4.57 -22.64
CA VAL A 174 -2.84 -4.76 -23.02
C VAL A 174 -2.76 -4.92 -24.52
N GLU A 175 -2.19 -3.93 -25.22
CA GLU A 175 -1.98 -3.97 -26.67
C GLU A 175 -0.68 -4.72 -26.99
N GLY A 176 -0.72 -5.58 -28.00
CA GLY A 176 0.45 -6.32 -28.49
C GLY A 176 1.25 -5.56 -29.55
N PRO A 177 2.55 -5.89 -29.73
CA PRO A 177 3.33 -6.79 -28.93
C PRO A 177 3.80 -6.16 -27.60
N ALA A 178 3.71 -6.93 -26.52
CA ALA A 178 4.15 -6.49 -25.22
C ALA A 178 4.79 -7.63 -24.41
N ARG A 179 5.70 -7.28 -23.49
CA ARG A 179 6.19 -8.18 -22.45
C ARG A 179 5.89 -7.58 -21.09
N LEU A 180 5.07 -8.24 -20.33
CA LEU A 180 4.79 -7.90 -18.94
C LEU A 180 5.65 -8.77 -18.04
N VAL A 181 6.44 -8.13 -17.16
CA VAL A 181 7.38 -8.83 -16.26
C VAL A 181 6.95 -8.60 -14.82
N GLY A 182 6.64 -9.68 -14.11
CA GLY A 182 6.32 -9.59 -12.68
C GLY A 182 7.55 -9.26 -11.80
N PRO A 183 7.34 -8.79 -10.56
CA PRO A 183 6.03 -8.45 -10.02
C PRO A 183 5.45 -7.18 -10.66
N LEU A 184 4.17 -7.23 -11.04
CA LEU A 184 3.50 -6.13 -11.73
C LEU A 184 2.02 -6.05 -11.29
N ALA A 185 1.57 -4.88 -10.87
CA ALA A 185 0.17 -4.62 -10.62
C ALA A 185 -0.33 -3.48 -11.52
N VAL A 186 -1.43 -3.73 -12.24
CA VAL A 186 -2.04 -2.75 -13.14
C VAL A 186 -3.46 -2.46 -12.69
N GLY A 187 -3.73 -1.20 -12.38
CA GLY A 187 -5.03 -0.70 -11.90
C GLY A 187 -6.10 -0.65 -12.99
N GLU A 188 -7.33 -0.62 -12.54
CA GLU A 188 -8.56 -0.63 -13.34
C GLU A 188 -8.53 0.42 -14.47
N GLY A 189 -9.07 0.07 -15.65
CA GLY A 189 -9.23 0.98 -16.78
C GLY A 189 -7.93 1.38 -17.48
N THR A 190 -6.78 0.87 -17.03
CA THR A 190 -5.46 1.23 -17.58
C THR A 190 -5.20 0.55 -18.93
N ILE A 191 -4.57 1.29 -19.84
CA ILE A 191 -4.19 0.81 -21.17
C ILE A 191 -2.65 0.75 -21.28
N LEU A 192 -2.12 -0.43 -21.56
CA LEU A 192 -0.72 -0.66 -21.86
C LEU A 192 -0.53 -0.76 -23.37
N LEU A 193 0.23 0.16 -23.98
CA LEU A 193 0.39 0.36 -25.41
C LEU A 193 1.55 -0.44 -26.03
N GLY A 194 1.86 -1.61 -25.48
CA GLY A 194 2.99 -2.43 -25.93
C GLY A 194 4.31 -2.10 -25.24
N GLY A 195 5.38 -2.77 -25.66
CA GLY A 195 6.72 -2.63 -25.09
C GLY A 195 7.02 -3.59 -23.94
N SER A 196 7.99 -3.26 -23.08
CA SER A 196 8.39 -4.08 -21.93
C SER A 196 8.10 -3.33 -20.64
N ILE A 197 7.19 -3.86 -19.83
CA ILE A 197 6.70 -3.22 -18.60
C ILE A 197 6.85 -4.22 -17.45
N GLY A 198 7.46 -3.79 -16.34
CA GLY A 198 7.63 -4.68 -15.19
C GLY A 198 8.11 -3.97 -13.93
N GLY A 199 8.12 -4.70 -12.80
CA GLY A 199 8.58 -4.23 -11.52
C GLY A 199 7.82 -3.01 -10.98
N SER A 200 6.55 -2.84 -11.36
CA SER A 200 5.82 -1.58 -11.17
C SER A 200 4.41 -1.77 -10.65
N SER A 201 3.96 -0.80 -9.88
CA SER A 201 2.54 -0.59 -9.56
C SER A 201 2.02 0.58 -10.42
N ILE A 202 1.07 0.30 -11.31
CA ILE A 202 0.46 1.29 -12.20
C ILE A 202 -0.96 1.56 -11.71
N GLY A 203 -1.28 2.84 -11.51
CA GLY A 203 -2.58 3.28 -11.00
C GLY A 203 -3.74 3.01 -11.96
N ARG A 204 -4.91 3.52 -11.62
CA ARG A 204 -6.14 3.43 -12.41
C ARG A 204 -6.11 4.43 -13.57
N ASP A 205 -6.84 4.11 -14.65
CA ASP A 205 -7.09 5.00 -15.79
C ASP A 205 -5.82 5.60 -16.42
N CYS A 206 -4.70 4.87 -16.31
CA CYS A 206 -3.43 5.27 -16.90
C CYS A 206 -3.30 4.84 -18.36
N LYS A 207 -2.45 5.51 -19.10
CA LYS A 207 -2.03 5.11 -20.44
C LYS A 207 -0.51 5.06 -20.50
N VAL A 208 0.03 3.85 -20.62
CA VAL A 208 1.47 3.59 -20.47
C VAL A 208 2.02 2.93 -21.74
N ARG A 209 3.20 3.37 -22.16
CA ARG A 209 4.00 2.72 -23.20
C ARG A 209 5.36 2.34 -22.59
N GLY A 210 5.79 1.10 -22.76
CA GLY A 210 7.10 0.59 -22.36
C GLY A 210 8.16 0.76 -23.45
#